data_f93adfc1710319905170903bce2033fc
#
_entry.id   f93adfc1710319905170903bce2033fc
#
_cell.length_a   1.000
_cell.length_b   1.000
_cell.length_c   1.000
_cell.angle_alpha   90.00
_cell.angle_beta   90.00
_cell.angle_gamma   90.00
#
_symmetry.space_group_name_H-M   'P 1'
#
loop_
_entity.id
_entity.type
_entity.pdbx_description
1 polymer ?
#
loop_
_entity_poly.entity_id
_entity_poly.type
_entity_poly.pdbx_seq_one_letter_code
_entity_poly.pdbx_strand_id
1 'polypeptide(L)'
;MRRRGSALAAVTLLPVLLLLARGSGEAGERRSVERTEELLVLTVKGPIQEVLTALQTAIARRNYFVAGINHLDDTLRRRAADLGKPFDFDHYKILSFCNLTLADEGLRADPNLGAFMPCRLAVFVRKGSAEVTIVAMRPTFVSRALQSPEVQRLAAQVEADVVAILEMVAADLP
;
A
#
# COMPACT_ATOMS: atom_id res chain seq x y z
N MET A 1 80.34 41.80 -29.12
CA MET A 1 80.09 40.57 -28.39
C MET A 1 78.60 40.50 -28.01
N ARG A 2 77.81 39.72 -28.73
CA ARG A 2 76.36 39.60 -28.54
C ARG A 2 76.09 38.27 -27.86
N ARG A 3 75.45 38.31 -26.65
CA ARG A 3 74.96 37.13 -25.99
C ARG A 3 73.48 36.92 -26.40
N ARG A 4 73.25 35.78 -27.00
CA ARG A 4 71.90 35.31 -27.31
C ARG A 4 71.30 34.65 -26.05
N GLY A 5 70.15 35.22 -25.54
CA GLY A 5 69.35 34.61 -24.50
C GLY A 5 68.34 33.70 -25.14
N SER A 6 68.33 32.43 -24.75
CA SER A 6 67.30 31.43 -25.14
C SER A 6 66.09 31.57 -24.20
N ALA A 7 64.95 31.83 -24.78
CA ALA A 7 63.69 31.81 -24.07
C ALA A 7 63.17 30.37 -24.02
N LEU A 8 63.02 29.82 -22.82
CA LEU A 8 62.26 28.59 -22.55
C LEU A 8 60.81 28.90 -22.50
N ALA A 9 60.05 28.32 -23.45
CA ALA A 9 58.60 28.34 -23.39
C ALA A 9 58.10 27.26 -22.40
N ALA A 10 57.45 27.71 -21.33
CA ALA A 10 56.78 26.83 -20.40
C ALA A 10 55.41 26.44 -20.95
N VAL A 11 55.26 25.17 -21.27
CA VAL A 11 53.98 24.56 -21.65
C VAL A 11 53.20 24.23 -20.36
N THR A 12 52.19 25.01 -20.04
CA THR A 12 51.25 24.75 -18.95
C THR A 12 50.21 23.72 -19.42
N LEU A 13 50.33 22.49 -18.94
CA LEU A 13 49.29 21.46 -19.05
C LEU A 13 48.14 21.78 -18.06
N LEU A 14 46.99 22.19 -18.59
CA LEU A 14 45.74 22.23 -17.82
C LEU A 14 45.23 20.79 -17.59
N PRO A 15 44.93 20.39 -16.36
CA PRO A 15 44.24 19.14 -16.15
C PRO A 15 42.76 19.29 -16.56
N VAL A 16 42.36 18.51 -17.57
CA VAL A 16 40.92 18.32 -17.90
C VAL A 16 40.29 17.56 -16.75
N LEU A 17 39.56 18.29 -15.90
CA LEU A 17 38.74 17.73 -14.83
C LEU A 17 37.51 17.10 -15.47
N LEU A 18 37.55 15.79 -15.68
CA LEU A 18 36.41 14.99 -16.14
C LEU A 18 35.37 14.94 -15.02
N LEU A 19 34.37 15.85 -15.04
CA LEU A 19 33.19 15.76 -14.19
C LEU A 19 32.41 14.51 -14.64
N LEU A 20 32.60 13.40 -13.93
CA LEU A 20 31.70 12.28 -13.93
C LEU A 20 30.40 12.74 -13.25
N ALA A 21 29.45 13.17 -14.07
CA ALA A 21 28.05 13.34 -13.62
C ALA A 21 27.57 11.98 -13.12
N ARG A 22 27.64 11.79 -11.80
CA ARG A 22 26.90 10.71 -11.14
C ARG A 22 25.42 11.03 -11.34
N GLY A 23 24.83 10.38 -12.33
CA GLY A 23 23.38 10.28 -12.42
C GLY A 23 22.90 9.66 -11.10
N SER A 24 22.35 10.49 -10.23
CA SER A 24 21.52 10.04 -9.12
C SER A 24 20.28 9.44 -9.76
N GLY A 25 20.35 8.13 -10.08
CA GLY A 25 19.16 7.35 -10.30
C GLY A 25 18.34 7.49 -9.02
N GLU A 26 17.21 8.18 -9.09
CA GLU A 26 16.17 8.07 -8.09
C GLU A 26 15.80 6.58 -8.02
N ALA A 27 16.44 5.88 -7.10
CA ALA A 27 15.94 4.59 -6.65
C ALA A 27 14.55 4.89 -6.14
N GLY A 28 13.52 4.54 -6.93
CA GLY A 28 12.14 4.74 -6.55
C GLY A 28 11.97 4.23 -5.14
N GLU A 29 11.58 5.11 -4.24
CA GLU A 29 11.35 4.80 -2.82
C GLU A 29 10.40 3.61 -2.77
N ARG A 30 10.95 2.46 -2.37
CA ARG A 30 10.19 1.21 -2.34
C ARG A 30 9.08 1.39 -1.34
N ARG A 31 7.85 1.48 -1.82
CA ARG A 31 6.68 1.62 -0.97
C ARG A 31 6.59 0.42 -0.06
N SER A 32 6.59 0.67 1.23
CA SER A 32 6.47 -0.35 2.26
C SER A 32 5.09 -0.28 2.90
N VAL A 33 4.59 -1.43 3.32
CA VAL A 33 3.39 -1.50 4.14
C VAL A 33 3.73 -0.96 5.53
N GLU A 34 3.15 0.18 5.87
CA GLU A 34 3.26 0.75 7.21
C GLU A 34 2.41 -0.07 8.18
N ARG A 35 2.93 -0.26 9.39
CA ARG A 35 2.25 -1.01 10.46
C ARG A 35 2.15 -0.15 11.71
N THR A 36 0.92 0.06 12.17
CA THR A 36 0.66 0.54 13.53
C THR A 36 0.32 -0.64 14.44
N GLU A 37 -0.12 -0.37 15.67
CA GLU A 37 -0.64 -1.43 16.54
C GLU A 37 -1.91 -2.06 15.95
N GLU A 38 -2.79 -1.26 15.34
CA GLU A 38 -4.12 -1.65 14.88
C GLU A 38 -4.24 -1.85 13.38
N LEU A 39 -3.42 -1.15 12.58
CA LEU A 39 -3.62 -1.00 11.15
C LEU A 39 -2.40 -1.42 10.32
N LEU A 40 -2.69 -1.88 9.10
CA LEU A 40 -1.78 -1.97 7.96
C LEU A 40 -2.19 -0.89 6.98
N VAL A 41 -1.24 -0.08 6.52
CA VAL A 41 -1.50 1.04 5.60
C VAL A 41 -0.53 0.95 4.42
N LEU A 42 -1.06 1.12 3.22
CA LEU A 42 -0.27 1.25 2.00
C LEU A 42 -0.79 2.45 1.22
N THR A 43 0.11 3.33 0.79
CA THR A 43 -0.19 4.44 -0.13
C THR A 43 0.51 4.20 -1.45
N VAL A 44 -0.24 4.27 -2.55
CA VAL A 44 0.24 4.09 -3.92
C VAL A 44 -0.26 5.24 -4.81
N LYS A 45 0.38 5.46 -5.96
CA LYS A 45 -0.09 6.40 -6.97
C LYS A 45 -0.80 5.64 -8.09
N GLY A 46 -1.75 6.29 -8.73
CA GLY A 46 -2.47 5.74 -9.88
C GLY A 46 -3.98 5.87 -9.77
N PRO A 47 -4.69 5.55 -10.85
CA PRO A 47 -6.15 5.53 -10.86
C PRO A 47 -6.69 4.47 -9.87
N ILE A 48 -7.71 4.83 -9.09
CA ILE A 48 -8.30 3.90 -8.11
C ILE A 48 -8.76 2.58 -8.75
N GLN A 49 -9.19 2.61 -10.01
CA GLN A 49 -9.65 1.41 -10.69
C GLN A 49 -8.51 0.41 -10.93
N GLU A 50 -7.31 0.90 -11.25
CA GLU A 50 -6.11 0.07 -11.39
C GLU A 50 -5.70 -0.54 -10.04
N VAL A 51 -5.76 0.26 -8.97
CA VAL A 51 -5.49 -0.20 -7.60
C VAL A 51 -6.48 -1.29 -7.18
N LEU A 52 -7.77 -1.11 -7.46
CA LEU A 52 -8.79 -2.13 -7.17
C LEU A 52 -8.56 -3.42 -7.96
N THR A 53 -8.13 -3.31 -9.22
CA THR A 53 -7.81 -4.48 -10.07
C THR A 53 -6.57 -5.22 -9.54
N ALA A 54 -5.52 -4.48 -9.16
CA ALA A 54 -4.32 -5.06 -8.55
C ALA A 54 -4.64 -5.77 -7.24
N LEU A 55 -5.46 -5.15 -6.36
CA LEU A 55 -5.94 -5.77 -5.12
C LEU A 55 -6.70 -7.07 -5.38
N GLN A 56 -7.66 -7.09 -6.31
CA GLN A 56 -8.44 -8.29 -6.62
C GLN A 56 -7.53 -9.41 -7.13
N THR A 57 -6.55 -9.08 -7.97
CA THR A 57 -5.55 -10.03 -8.47
C THR A 57 -4.68 -10.58 -7.34
N ALA A 58 -4.16 -9.72 -6.47
CA ALA A 58 -3.32 -10.12 -5.34
C ALA A 58 -4.09 -10.99 -4.34
N ILE A 59 -5.34 -10.65 -4.05
CA ILE A 59 -6.26 -11.42 -3.20
C ILE A 59 -6.46 -12.83 -3.77
N ALA A 60 -6.75 -12.94 -5.07
CA ALA A 60 -6.93 -14.24 -5.73
C ALA A 60 -5.65 -15.09 -5.72
N ARG A 61 -4.47 -14.49 -5.90
CA ARG A 61 -3.18 -15.18 -5.82
C ARG A 61 -2.88 -15.77 -4.44
N ARG A 62 -3.50 -15.24 -3.38
CA ARG A 62 -3.39 -15.76 -2.00
C ARG A 62 -4.53 -16.71 -1.63
N ASN A 63 -5.27 -17.20 -2.61
CA ASN A 63 -6.40 -18.12 -2.41
C ASN A 63 -7.53 -17.52 -1.56
N TYR A 64 -7.75 -16.21 -1.69
CA TYR A 64 -8.91 -15.52 -1.16
C TYR A 64 -9.85 -15.16 -2.31
N PHE A 65 -11.13 -14.98 -2.01
CA PHE A 65 -12.10 -14.43 -2.96
C PHE A 65 -12.62 -13.07 -2.47
N VAL A 66 -12.95 -12.19 -3.40
CA VAL A 66 -13.59 -10.91 -3.11
C VAL A 66 -15.09 -11.17 -2.87
N ALA A 67 -15.54 -10.93 -1.64
CA ALA A 67 -16.94 -11.09 -1.24
C ALA A 67 -17.82 -9.92 -1.68
N GLY A 68 -17.24 -8.75 -1.93
CA GLY A 68 -17.93 -7.59 -2.44
C GLY A 68 -17.12 -6.31 -2.35
N ILE A 69 -17.57 -5.30 -3.09
CA ILE A 69 -17.04 -3.93 -3.02
C ILE A 69 -18.20 -2.98 -2.75
N ASN A 70 -18.17 -2.32 -1.60
CA ASN A 70 -19.14 -1.28 -1.24
C ASN A 70 -18.62 0.08 -1.72
N HIS A 71 -19.40 0.77 -2.55
CA HIS A 71 -19.14 2.10 -3.07
C HIS A 71 -19.69 3.15 -2.10
N LEU A 72 -19.01 3.33 -0.95
CA LEU A 72 -19.48 4.21 0.13
C LEU A 72 -19.52 5.68 -0.32
N ASP A 73 -18.57 6.10 -1.15
CA ASP A 73 -18.50 7.43 -1.74
C ASP A 73 -19.79 7.78 -2.53
N ASP A 74 -20.31 6.85 -3.33
CA ASP A 74 -21.53 7.09 -4.10
C ASP A 74 -22.75 7.26 -3.18
N THR A 75 -22.79 6.48 -2.11
CA THR A 75 -23.87 6.57 -1.12
C THR A 75 -23.80 7.89 -0.35
N LEU A 76 -22.63 8.28 0.11
CA LEU A 76 -22.46 9.51 0.88
C LEU A 76 -22.64 10.77 0.01
N ARG A 77 -22.22 10.75 -1.27
CA ARG A 77 -22.49 11.87 -2.19
C ARG A 77 -23.98 12.06 -2.46
N ARG A 78 -24.73 10.97 -2.67
CA ARG A 78 -26.22 11.07 -2.83
C ARG A 78 -26.91 11.65 -1.60
N ARG A 79 -26.33 11.47 -0.41
CA ARG A 79 -26.90 11.94 0.86
C ARG A 79 -26.23 13.23 1.37
N ALA A 80 -25.34 13.86 0.58
CA ALA A 80 -24.58 15.04 1.02
C ALA A 80 -25.49 16.21 1.47
N ALA A 81 -26.61 16.42 0.78
CA ALA A 81 -27.58 17.44 1.16
C ALA A 81 -28.19 17.20 2.55
N ASP A 82 -28.52 15.94 2.86
CA ASP A 82 -29.07 15.52 4.16
C ASP A 82 -28.02 15.63 5.28
N LEU A 83 -26.74 15.39 4.94
CA LEU A 83 -25.62 15.41 5.88
C LEU A 83 -25.12 16.83 6.17
N GLY A 84 -25.59 17.84 5.40
CA GLY A 84 -25.28 19.27 5.61
C GLY A 84 -23.84 19.66 5.35
N LYS A 85 -23.02 18.79 4.75
CA LYS A 85 -21.61 19.06 4.41
C LYS A 85 -21.14 18.22 3.22
N PRO A 86 -20.18 18.71 2.44
CA PRO A 86 -19.58 17.93 1.35
C PRO A 86 -18.80 16.72 1.90
N PHE A 87 -18.67 15.69 1.08
CA PHE A 87 -17.83 14.54 1.34
C PHE A 87 -16.39 14.82 0.86
N ASP A 88 -15.39 14.64 1.73
CA ASP A 88 -14.00 15.08 1.53
C ASP A 88 -13.12 14.06 0.78
N PHE A 89 -13.72 13.13 0.06
CA PHE A 89 -13.02 12.12 -0.72
C PHE A 89 -13.52 12.11 -2.17
N ASP A 90 -12.59 11.97 -3.11
CA ASP A 90 -12.93 11.72 -4.50
C ASP A 90 -13.42 10.29 -4.70
N HIS A 91 -12.84 9.35 -3.94
CA HIS A 91 -13.24 7.95 -3.91
C HIS A 91 -13.16 7.37 -2.50
N TYR A 92 -14.11 6.50 -2.14
CA TYR A 92 -14.06 5.71 -0.93
C TYR A 92 -14.79 4.38 -1.13
N LYS A 93 -14.02 3.29 -1.19
CA LYS A 93 -14.53 1.94 -1.40
C LYS A 93 -14.17 1.07 -0.19
N ILE A 94 -15.03 0.12 0.13
CA ILE A 94 -14.74 -0.92 1.12
C ILE A 94 -14.79 -2.26 0.39
N LEU A 95 -13.61 -2.87 0.20
CA LEU A 95 -13.45 -4.17 -0.41
C LEU A 95 -13.45 -5.23 0.68
N SER A 96 -14.34 -6.20 0.58
CA SER A 96 -14.46 -7.34 1.50
C SER A 96 -13.93 -8.60 0.82
N PHE A 97 -13.17 -9.42 1.54
CA PHE A 97 -12.57 -10.64 1.01
C PHE A 97 -12.45 -11.72 2.09
N CYS A 98 -12.40 -12.99 1.68
CA CYS A 98 -12.39 -14.12 2.60
C CYS A 98 -11.65 -15.32 2.02
N ASN A 99 -11.05 -16.13 2.89
CA ASN A 99 -10.58 -17.47 2.57
C ASN A 99 -11.49 -18.48 3.30
N LEU A 100 -12.20 -19.32 2.54
CA LEU A 100 -13.23 -20.19 3.10
C LEU A 100 -12.68 -21.26 4.04
N THR A 101 -11.47 -21.78 3.77
CA THR A 101 -10.84 -22.79 4.64
C THR A 101 -10.50 -22.19 6.00
N LEU A 102 -9.83 -21.04 6.02
CA LEU A 102 -9.48 -20.35 7.26
C LEU A 102 -10.72 -19.85 8.01
N ALA A 103 -11.77 -19.47 7.28
CA ALA A 103 -13.04 -19.08 7.86
C ALA A 103 -13.74 -20.25 8.57
N ASP A 104 -13.82 -21.42 7.92
CA ASP A 104 -14.42 -22.62 8.54
C ASP A 104 -13.66 -23.05 9.78
N GLU A 105 -12.32 -23.14 9.72
CA GLU A 105 -11.48 -23.45 10.87
C GLU A 105 -11.72 -22.48 12.03
N GLY A 106 -11.70 -21.18 11.74
CA GLY A 106 -11.85 -20.15 12.76
C GLY A 106 -13.25 -20.14 13.40
N LEU A 107 -14.32 -20.32 12.61
CA LEU A 107 -15.70 -20.37 13.14
C LEU A 107 -15.96 -21.64 13.96
N ARG A 108 -15.27 -22.74 13.65
CA ARG A 108 -15.30 -23.96 14.50
C ARG A 108 -14.57 -23.75 15.82
N ALA A 109 -13.49 -22.97 15.82
CA ALA A 109 -12.73 -22.66 17.03
C ALA A 109 -13.46 -21.66 17.93
N ASP A 110 -14.10 -20.64 17.35
CA ASP A 110 -14.92 -19.66 18.04
C ASP A 110 -15.95 -19.02 17.07
N PRO A 111 -17.26 -19.33 17.20
CA PRO A 111 -18.29 -18.78 16.33
C PRO A 111 -18.45 -17.25 16.43
N ASN A 112 -17.97 -16.61 17.51
CA ASN A 112 -17.98 -15.15 17.64
C ASN A 112 -17.02 -14.46 16.66
N LEU A 113 -16.08 -15.21 16.05
CA LEU A 113 -15.21 -14.72 14.98
C LEU A 113 -16.02 -14.12 13.82
N GLY A 114 -17.22 -14.63 13.58
CA GLY A 114 -18.13 -14.10 12.55
C GLY A 114 -18.43 -12.61 12.67
N ALA A 115 -18.35 -12.02 13.87
CA ALA A 115 -18.54 -10.58 14.08
C ALA A 115 -17.42 -9.73 13.39
N PHE A 116 -16.26 -10.31 13.14
CA PHE A 116 -15.11 -9.66 12.54
C PHE A 116 -14.90 -10.02 11.06
N MET A 117 -15.76 -10.89 10.53
CA MET A 117 -15.68 -11.37 9.14
C MET A 117 -16.66 -10.63 8.22
N PRO A 118 -16.38 -10.58 6.91
CA PRO A 118 -15.12 -10.88 6.23
C PRO A 118 -14.04 -9.84 6.50
N CYS A 119 -12.76 -10.14 6.15
CA CYS A 119 -11.70 -9.13 6.14
C CYS A 119 -12.06 -7.98 5.21
N ARG A 120 -11.63 -6.76 5.54
CA ARG A 120 -11.96 -5.55 4.79
C ARG A 120 -10.74 -4.70 4.55
N LEU A 121 -10.72 -4.08 3.36
CA LEU A 121 -9.79 -3.01 3.00
C LEU A 121 -10.62 -1.75 2.72
N ALA A 122 -10.34 -0.66 3.42
CA ALA A 122 -10.77 0.66 3.00
C ALA A 122 -9.78 1.14 1.93
N VAL A 123 -10.30 1.53 0.76
CA VAL A 123 -9.51 2.04 -0.37
C VAL A 123 -10.05 3.40 -0.74
N PHE A 124 -9.24 4.46 -0.55
CA PHE A 124 -9.76 5.80 -0.73
C PHE A 124 -8.75 6.77 -1.35
N VAL A 125 -9.29 7.81 -1.97
CA VAL A 125 -8.59 8.99 -2.50
C VAL A 125 -9.14 10.22 -1.81
N ARG A 126 -8.30 10.98 -1.09
CA ARG A 126 -8.70 12.25 -0.53
C ARG A 126 -8.95 13.26 -1.65
N LYS A 127 -9.85 14.20 -1.42
CA LYS A 127 -10.20 15.21 -2.41
C LYS A 127 -8.97 15.96 -2.92
N GLY A 128 -8.77 15.93 -4.24
CA GLY A 128 -7.64 16.57 -4.92
C GLY A 128 -6.29 15.86 -4.76
N SER A 129 -6.24 14.66 -4.16
CA SER A 129 -5.02 13.85 -4.08
C SER A 129 -4.85 12.97 -5.32
N ALA A 130 -3.59 12.73 -5.71
CA ALA A 130 -3.22 11.73 -6.70
C ALA A 130 -2.88 10.37 -6.05
N GLU A 131 -2.98 10.27 -4.74
CA GLU A 131 -2.60 9.08 -3.97
C GLU A 131 -3.82 8.29 -3.54
N VAL A 132 -3.74 6.97 -3.71
CA VAL A 132 -4.70 6.00 -3.20
C VAL A 132 -4.16 5.41 -1.91
N THR A 133 -4.90 5.55 -0.83
CA THR A 133 -4.56 4.92 0.45
C THR A 133 -5.40 3.66 0.64
N ILE A 134 -4.74 2.57 1.04
CA ILE A 134 -5.35 1.27 1.36
C ILE A 134 -5.10 1.01 2.84
N VAL A 135 -6.16 0.73 3.58
CA VAL A 135 -6.08 0.49 5.03
C VAL A 135 -6.78 -0.81 5.38
N ALA A 136 -6.11 -1.66 6.14
CA ALA A 136 -6.67 -2.86 6.74
C ALA A 136 -6.53 -2.81 8.27
N MET A 137 -7.54 -3.29 8.99
CA MET A 137 -7.38 -3.61 10.41
C MET A 137 -6.51 -4.87 10.54
N ARG A 138 -5.58 -4.87 11.47
CA ARG A 138 -4.72 -6.02 11.71
C ARG A 138 -5.52 -7.19 12.31
N PRO A 139 -5.55 -8.35 11.66
CA PRO A 139 -6.21 -9.53 12.20
C PRO A 139 -5.71 -9.93 13.60
N THR A 140 -4.40 -9.81 13.86
CA THR A 140 -3.81 -10.10 15.18
C THR A 140 -4.29 -9.13 16.27
N PHE A 141 -4.59 -7.88 15.93
CA PHE A 141 -5.17 -6.92 16.86
C PHE A 141 -6.62 -7.31 17.20
N VAL A 142 -7.43 -7.59 16.18
CA VAL A 142 -8.84 -7.96 16.34
C VAL A 142 -9.00 -9.24 17.15
N SER A 143 -8.15 -10.24 16.91
CA SER A 143 -8.23 -11.54 17.58
C SER A 143 -8.00 -11.49 19.09
N ARG A 144 -7.44 -10.38 19.61
CA ARG A 144 -7.30 -10.15 21.06
C ARG A 144 -8.65 -10.08 21.78
N ALA A 145 -9.71 -9.71 21.06
CA ALA A 145 -11.06 -9.70 21.60
C ALA A 145 -11.64 -11.11 21.83
N LEU A 146 -11.03 -12.14 21.22
CA LEU A 146 -11.41 -13.54 21.31
C LEU A 146 -10.33 -14.32 22.10
N GLN A 147 -10.76 -15.07 23.11
CA GLN A 147 -9.84 -15.79 23.99
C GLN A 147 -9.47 -17.19 23.46
N SER A 148 -9.52 -17.40 22.15
CA SER A 148 -9.22 -18.65 21.49
C SER A 148 -7.78 -18.64 20.93
N PRO A 149 -6.86 -19.49 21.45
CA PRO A 149 -5.50 -19.60 20.91
C PRO A 149 -5.49 -19.98 19.44
N GLU A 150 -6.44 -20.80 19.00
CA GLU A 150 -6.58 -21.21 17.61
C GLU A 150 -6.95 -20.05 16.70
N VAL A 151 -7.91 -19.21 17.13
CA VAL A 151 -8.26 -17.98 16.40
C VAL A 151 -7.07 -17.03 16.33
N GLN A 152 -6.28 -16.90 17.39
CA GLN A 152 -5.07 -16.05 17.38
C GLN A 152 -4.01 -16.58 16.40
N ARG A 153 -3.82 -17.90 16.32
CA ARG A 153 -2.94 -18.54 15.34
C ARG A 153 -3.40 -18.24 13.90
N LEU A 154 -4.68 -18.44 13.62
CA LEU A 154 -5.29 -18.16 12.31
C LEU A 154 -5.19 -16.67 11.96
N ALA A 155 -5.41 -15.78 12.92
CA ALA A 155 -5.28 -14.34 12.74
C ALA A 155 -3.85 -13.94 12.34
N ALA A 156 -2.82 -14.57 12.91
CA ALA A 156 -1.43 -14.33 12.51
C ALA A 156 -1.16 -14.77 11.06
N GLN A 157 -1.72 -15.89 10.63
CA GLN A 157 -1.64 -16.35 9.24
C GLN A 157 -2.36 -15.40 8.30
N VAL A 158 -3.59 -14.98 8.62
CA VAL A 158 -4.37 -14.03 7.80
C VAL A 158 -3.66 -12.69 7.72
N GLU A 159 -3.04 -12.20 8.81
CA GLU A 159 -2.27 -10.95 8.78
C GLU A 159 -1.06 -11.05 7.84
N ALA A 160 -0.34 -12.17 7.87
CA ALA A 160 0.77 -12.40 6.94
C ALA A 160 0.30 -12.41 5.47
N ASP A 161 -0.87 -13.01 5.21
CA ASP A 161 -1.47 -13.00 3.87
C ASP A 161 -1.90 -11.60 3.43
N VAL A 162 -2.51 -10.81 4.32
CA VAL A 162 -2.89 -9.41 4.04
C VAL A 162 -1.67 -8.57 3.72
N VAL A 163 -0.59 -8.72 4.48
CA VAL A 163 0.69 -8.03 4.20
C VAL A 163 1.21 -8.41 2.83
N ALA A 164 1.27 -9.71 2.50
CA ALA A 164 1.72 -10.17 1.19
C ALA A 164 0.85 -9.66 0.04
N ILE A 165 -0.48 -9.55 0.24
CA ILE A 165 -1.41 -8.93 -0.73
C ILE A 165 -1.03 -7.46 -0.97
N LEU A 166 -0.83 -6.68 0.10
CA LEU A 166 -0.46 -5.27 0.00
C LEU A 166 0.93 -5.08 -0.64
N GLU A 167 1.90 -5.93 -0.31
CA GLU A 167 3.25 -5.91 -0.91
C GLU A 167 3.21 -6.22 -2.42
N MET A 168 2.37 -7.15 -2.87
CA MET A 168 2.15 -7.41 -4.29
C MET A 168 1.58 -6.16 -4.99
N VAL A 169 0.60 -5.50 -4.40
CA VAL A 169 0.04 -4.25 -4.94
C VAL A 169 1.09 -3.15 -5.01
N ALA A 170 1.94 -3.02 -3.98
CA ALA A 170 3.03 -2.04 -3.95
C ALA A 170 4.10 -2.30 -5.04
N ALA A 171 4.28 -3.57 -5.43
CA ALA A 171 5.22 -3.96 -6.48
C ALA A 171 4.65 -3.76 -7.90
N ASP A 172 3.33 -3.89 -8.06
CA ASP A 172 2.65 -3.82 -9.37
C ASP A 172 2.30 -2.36 -9.78
N LEU A 173 2.32 -1.41 -8.83
CA LEU A 173 1.92 -0.01 -9.05
C LEU A 173 3.06 0.98 -8.81
N PRO A 174 3.08 2.12 -9.55
CA PRO A 174 4.10 3.14 -9.40
C PRO A 174 3.93 3.97 -8.11
#